data_965373c80a4bd87ca9a3a252f30746d7
#
_entry.id   965373c80a4bd87ca9a3a252f30746d7
#
_cell.length_a   1.000
_cell.length_b   1.000
_cell.length_c   1.000
_cell.angle_alpha   90.00
_cell.angle_beta   90.00
_cell.angle_gamma   90.00
#
_symmetry.space_group_name_H-M   'P 1'
#
loop_
_entity.id
_entity.type
_entity.pdbx_description
1 polymer ?
#
loop_
_entity_poly.entity_id
_entity_poly.type
_entity_poly.pdbx_seq_one_letter_code
_entity_poly.pdbx_strand_id
1 'polypeptide(L)'
;MLADVVDVVVKDPMDIDEVKSLRNTISERLVNARDSGNITNDEFLSSGKIEGGLDVIIAMLENEAPSEEIRIHVESIVERIHAISN
;
A
#
# COMPACT_ATOMS: atom_id res chain seq x y z
N MET A 1 -5.11 1.17 11.56
CA MET A 1 -3.66 0.89 11.56
C MET A 1 -3.00 1.33 10.25
N LEU A 2 -3.45 0.86 9.11
CA LEU A 2 -2.85 1.24 7.82
C LEU A 2 -3.57 2.38 7.12
N ALA A 3 -4.84 2.60 7.40
CA ALA A 3 -5.65 3.60 6.71
C ALA A 3 -5.13 5.03 6.92
N ASP A 4 -4.50 5.31 8.06
CA ASP A 4 -3.96 6.63 8.36
C ASP A 4 -2.72 6.99 7.54
N VAL A 5 -2.01 6.02 7.00
CA VAL A 5 -0.84 6.28 6.16
C VAL A 5 -1.19 6.42 4.68
N VAL A 6 -2.30 5.83 4.24
CA VAL A 6 -2.66 5.85 2.83
C VAL A 6 -3.09 7.23 2.35
N ASP A 7 -3.68 8.02 3.23
CA ASP A 7 -4.13 9.38 2.91
C ASP A 7 -2.98 10.30 2.51
N VAL A 8 -1.76 9.96 2.91
CA VAL A 8 -0.57 10.77 2.62
C VAL A 8 -0.17 10.67 1.14
N VAL A 9 -0.45 9.54 0.49
CA VAL A 9 0.01 9.29 -0.88
C VAL A 9 -1.10 9.30 -1.93
N VAL A 10 -2.37 9.26 -1.52
CA VAL A 10 -3.48 9.34 -2.47
C VAL A 10 -3.75 10.80 -2.79
N LYS A 11 -2.86 11.38 -3.54
CA LYS A 11 -3.00 12.76 -4.02
C LYS A 11 -2.48 12.84 -5.44
N ASP A 12 -2.89 13.87 -6.15
CA ASP A 12 -2.56 14.07 -7.54
C ASP A 12 -1.73 15.35 -7.68
N PRO A 13 -0.50 15.33 -8.23
CA PRO A 13 0.17 14.12 -8.73
C PRO A 13 0.80 13.28 -7.62
N MET A 14 0.96 11.98 -7.90
CA MET A 14 1.63 11.08 -6.95
C MET A 14 3.15 11.18 -7.09
N ASP A 15 3.81 11.19 -5.92
CA ASP A 15 5.28 11.26 -5.85
C ASP A 15 5.83 9.85 -5.64
N ILE A 16 6.76 9.43 -6.50
CA ILE A 16 7.38 8.10 -6.40
C ILE A 16 8.04 7.89 -5.04
N ASP A 17 8.74 8.89 -4.53
CA ASP A 17 9.42 8.77 -3.24
C ASP A 17 8.44 8.60 -2.10
N GLU A 18 7.29 9.28 -2.16
CA GLU A 18 6.24 9.11 -1.16
C GLU A 18 5.65 7.71 -1.21
N VAL A 19 5.45 7.14 -2.40
CA VAL A 19 4.92 5.78 -2.55
C VAL A 19 5.93 4.76 -2.02
N LYS A 20 7.21 4.93 -2.32
CA LYS A 20 8.26 4.06 -1.79
C LYS A 20 8.33 4.12 -0.27
N SER A 21 8.21 5.31 0.30
CA SER A 21 8.20 5.51 1.74
C SER A 21 6.97 4.84 2.37
N LEU A 22 5.81 4.97 1.75
CA LEU A 22 4.59 4.31 2.20
C LEU A 22 4.76 2.79 2.20
N ARG A 23 5.32 2.23 1.13
CA ARG A 23 5.55 0.79 1.04
C ARG A 23 6.41 0.31 2.20
N ASN A 24 7.50 1.03 2.50
CA ASN A 24 8.38 0.65 3.60
C ASN A 24 7.69 0.75 4.95
N THR A 25 6.90 1.80 5.15
CA THR A 25 6.15 1.97 6.39
C THR A 25 5.13 0.85 6.59
N ILE A 26 4.39 0.50 5.54
CA ILE A 26 3.41 -0.58 5.60
C ILE A 26 4.10 -1.91 5.89
N SER A 27 5.22 -2.18 5.24
CA SER A 27 5.98 -3.41 5.47
C SER A 27 6.41 -3.53 6.93
N GLU A 28 6.96 -2.48 7.52
CA GLU A 28 7.36 -2.47 8.91
C GLU A 28 6.18 -2.67 9.85
N ARG A 29 5.07 -1.98 9.61
CA ARG A 29 3.88 -2.10 10.45
C ARG A 29 3.29 -3.49 10.42
N LEU A 30 3.29 -4.13 9.25
CA LEU A 30 2.75 -5.47 9.10
C LEU A 30 3.61 -6.50 9.84
N VAL A 31 4.92 -6.40 9.72
CA VAL A 31 5.83 -7.29 10.45
C VAL A 31 5.66 -7.11 11.95
N ASN A 32 5.60 -5.87 12.43
CA ASN A 32 5.41 -5.60 13.85
C ASN A 32 4.06 -6.10 14.35
N ALA A 33 3.00 -5.94 13.55
CA ALA A 33 1.68 -6.42 13.92
C ALA A 33 1.63 -7.95 14.00
N ARG A 34 2.30 -8.64 13.08
CA ARG A 34 2.39 -10.10 13.13
C ARG A 34 3.16 -10.55 14.36
N ASP A 35 4.31 -9.95 14.63
CA ASP A 35 5.18 -10.35 15.73
C ASP A 35 4.54 -10.07 17.09
N SER A 36 3.70 -9.04 17.18
CA SER A 36 2.99 -8.73 18.42
C SER A 36 1.64 -9.45 18.53
N GLY A 37 1.26 -10.23 17.53
CA GLY A 37 0.01 -10.99 17.56
C GLY A 37 -1.24 -10.17 17.23
N ASN A 38 -1.08 -8.96 16.68
CA ASN A 38 -2.21 -8.09 16.34
C ASN A 38 -2.90 -8.49 15.04
N ILE A 39 -2.24 -9.29 14.21
CA ILE A 39 -2.85 -9.85 13.00
C ILE A 39 -2.49 -11.33 12.91
N THR A 40 -3.33 -12.10 12.21
CA THR A 40 -3.08 -13.51 11.98
C THR A 40 -2.06 -13.71 10.85
N ASN A 41 -1.51 -14.93 10.75
CA ASN A 41 -0.64 -15.26 9.63
C ASN A 41 -1.37 -15.14 8.29
N ASP A 42 -2.65 -15.51 8.24
CA ASP A 42 -3.44 -15.39 7.01
C ASP A 42 -3.62 -13.92 6.61
N GLU A 43 -3.87 -13.05 7.59
CA GLU A 43 -3.96 -11.62 7.33
C GLU A 43 -2.62 -11.06 6.85
N PHE A 44 -1.52 -11.52 7.43
CA PHE A 44 -0.18 -11.11 7.01
C PHE A 44 0.11 -11.54 5.57
N LEU A 45 -0.24 -12.78 5.22
CA LEU A 45 -0.06 -13.28 3.86
C LEU A 45 -0.92 -12.51 2.85
N SER A 46 -2.16 -12.19 3.22
CA SER A 46 -3.04 -11.39 2.39
C SER A 46 -2.49 -9.98 2.17
N SER A 47 -1.84 -9.43 3.19
CA SER A 47 -1.26 -8.08 3.10
C SER A 47 -0.06 -8.01 2.15
N GLY A 48 0.55 -9.14 1.82
CA GLY A 48 1.59 -9.19 0.80
C GLY A 48 1.12 -8.67 -0.55
N LYS A 49 -0.19 -8.79 -0.83
CA LYS A 49 -0.79 -8.25 -2.05
C LYS A 49 -0.79 -6.73 -2.05
N ILE A 50 -0.84 -6.11 -0.88
CA ILE A 50 -0.74 -4.64 -0.74
C ILE A 50 0.67 -4.19 -1.11
N GLU A 51 1.69 -4.85 -0.58
CA GLU A 51 3.07 -4.53 -0.89
C GLU A 51 3.37 -4.74 -2.38
N GLY A 52 2.92 -5.87 -2.94
CA GLY A 52 3.08 -6.14 -4.37
C GLY A 52 2.38 -5.12 -5.24
N GLY A 53 1.18 -4.69 -4.83
CA GLY A 53 0.44 -3.66 -5.54
C GLY A 53 1.15 -2.30 -5.50
N LEU A 54 1.75 -1.95 -4.37
CA LEU A 54 2.53 -0.71 -4.27
C LEU A 54 3.77 -0.77 -5.16
N ASP A 55 4.42 -1.93 -5.26
CA ASP A 55 5.55 -2.10 -6.17
C ASP A 55 5.13 -1.90 -7.63
N VAL A 56 3.94 -2.38 -7.99
CA VAL A 56 3.38 -2.16 -9.34
C VAL A 56 3.15 -0.67 -9.58
N ILE A 57 2.58 0.04 -8.61
CA ILE A 57 2.36 1.49 -8.73
C ILE A 57 3.69 2.23 -8.91
N ILE A 58 4.71 1.86 -8.15
CA ILE A 58 6.04 2.46 -8.29
C ILE A 58 6.55 2.24 -9.71
N ALA A 59 6.45 1.02 -10.23
CA ALA A 59 6.89 0.71 -11.59
C ALA A 59 6.09 1.51 -12.63
N MET A 60 4.79 1.67 -12.43
CA MET A 60 3.96 2.49 -13.32
C MET A 60 4.39 3.94 -13.34
N LEU A 61 4.68 4.50 -12.18
CA LEU A 61 5.18 5.87 -12.07
C LEU A 61 6.55 6.03 -12.74
N GLU A 62 7.44 5.07 -12.55
CA GLU A 62 8.76 5.07 -13.18
C GLU A 62 8.67 4.99 -14.71
N ASN A 63 7.66 4.31 -15.22
CA ASN A 63 7.44 4.14 -16.65
C ASN A 63 6.47 5.17 -17.24
N GLU A 64 6.08 6.17 -16.45
CA GLU A 64 5.18 7.24 -16.89
C GLU A 64 3.84 6.74 -17.44
N ALA A 65 3.27 5.74 -16.79
CA ALA A 65 1.97 5.20 -17.16
C ALA A 65 0.87 6.27 -17.02
N PRO A 66 -0.23 6.16 -17.80
CA PRO A 66 -1.32 7.12 -17.70
C PRO A 66 -1.87 7.24 -16.28
N SER A 67 -2.15 8.47 -15.85
CA SER A 67 -2.64 8.77 -14.51
C SER A 67 -3.90 7.98 -14.15
N GLU A 68 -4.76 7.74 -15.12
CA GLU A 68 -6.00 7.01 -14.90
C GLU A 68 -5.78 5.54 -14.58
N GLU A 69 -4.81 4.92 -15.23
CA GLU A 69 -4.44 3.54 -14.94
C GLU A 69 -3.84 3.42 -13.55
N ILE A 70 -3.00 4.38 -13.17
CA ILE A 70 -2.42 4.41 -11.83
C ILE A 70 -3.52 4.56 -10.79
N ARG A 71 -4.50 5.42 -11.03
CA ARG A 71 -5.62 5.64 -10.11
C ARG A 71 -6.40 4.35 -9.84
N ILE A 72 -6.67 3.56 -10.87
CA ILE A 72 -7.40 2.31 -10.73
C ILE A 72 -6.67 1.37 -9.79
N HIS A 73 -5.36 1.24 -9.95
CA HIS A 73 -4.56 0.41 -9.07
C HIS A 73 -4.50 0.94 -7.64
N VAL A 74 -4.39 2.25 -7.48
CA VAL A 74 -4.39 2.90 -6.16
C VAL A 74 -5.70 2.62 -5.43
N GLU A 75 -6.84 2.78 -6.10
CA GLU A 75 -8.15 2.51 -5.50
C GLU A 75 -8.28 1.07 -5.02
N SER A 76 -7.78 0.13 -5.80
CA SER A 76 -7.79 -1.28 -5.43
C SER A 76 -6.97 -1.54 -4.16
N ILE A 77 -5.81 -0.89 -4.04
CA ILE A 77 -4.95 -1.05 -2.88
C ILE A 77 -5.55 -0.39 -1.64
N VAL A 78 -6.15 0.78 -1.80
CA VAL A 78 -6.84 1.47 -0.71
C VAL A 78 -7.95 0.59 -0.13
N GLU A 79 -8.74 -0.06 -0.99
CA GLU A 79 -9.76 -0.99 -0.55
C GLU A 79 -9.19 -2.14 0.26
N ARG A 80 -8.07 -2.71 -0.17
CA ARG A 80 -7.41 -3.81 0.55
C ARG A 80 -6.88 -3.36 1.91
N ILE A 81 -6.31 -2.16 1.97
CA ILE A 81 -5.81 -1.59 3.22
C ILE A 81 -6.96 -1.41 4.22
N HIS A 82 -8.08 -0.86 3.76
CA HIS A 82 -9.25 -0.66 4.61
C HIS A 82 -9.83 -1.98 5.11
N ALA A 83 -9.82 -3.01 4.27
CA ALA A 83 -10.30 -4.33 4.66
C ALA A 83 -9.47 -4.94 5.78
N ILE A 84 -8.15 -4.73 5.77
CA ILE A 84 -7.26 -5.23 6.81
C ILE A 84 -7.33 -4.37 8.08
N SER A 85 -7.48 -3.06 7.91
CA SER A 85 -7.47 -2.11 9.03
C SER A 85 -8.75 -2.15 9.86
N ASN A 86 -9.80 -2.72 9.32
CA ASN A 86 -11.06 -2.87 10.03
C ASN A 86 -11.06 -4.14 10.88
#